data_6793fd6f4727517918e680692b6a1051
#
_entry.id   6793fd6f4727517918e680692b6a1051
#
_cell.length_a   1.000
_cell.length_b   1.000
_cell.length_c   1.000
_cell.angle_alpha   90.00
_cell.angle_beta   90.00
_cell.angle_gamma   90.00
#
_symmetry.space_group_name_H-M   'P 1'
#
loop_
_entity.id
_entity.type
_entity.pdbx_description
1 polymer ?
#
loop_
_entity_poly.entity_id
_entity_poly.type
_entity_poly.pdbx_seq_one_letter_code
_entity_poly.pdbx_strand_id
1 'polypeptide(L)'
;MTSNTDKFRLLHTMLRVRNLDASLDFYTNKLGMKLLRKNDYPSGEFTLAFVGYGDEESEAVVELTHNWGDNEYELGTAYGHLAIAVPDIYKTCDELAAQGVRIPRPAGR
;
A
#
# COMPACT_ATOMS: atom_id res chain seq x y z
N MET A 1 -24.77 -8.05 -26.95
CA MET A 1 -25.14 -7.94 -25.54
C MET A 1 -23.97 -7.45 -24.71
N THR A 2 -24.19 -6.43 -23.96
CA THR A 2 -23.15 -5.84 -23.12
C THR A 2 -23.01 -6.62 -21.82
N SER A 3 -21.81 -7.05 -21.51
CA SER A 3 -21.55 -7.72 -20.25
C SER A 3 -21.54 -6.70 -19.13
N ASN A 4 -22.15 -7.05 -17.98
CA ASN A 4 -22.09 -6.16 -16.84
C ASN A 4 -20.68 -6.10 -16.24
N THR A 5 -19.78 -6.98 -16.65
CA THR A 5 -18.37 -6.94 -16.21
C THR A 5 -17.62 -5.73 -16.78
N ASP A 6 -18.16 -5.08 -17.81
CA ASP A 6 -17.54 -3.85 -18.35
C ASP A 6 -17.49 -2.73 -17.31
N LYS A 7 -18.32 -2.82 -16.27
CA LYS A 7 -18.35 -1.83 -15.20
C LYS A 7 -17.53 -2.26 -13.98
N PHE A 8 -16.96 -3.44 -14.02
CA PHE A 8 -16.14 -3.92 -12.90
C PHE A 8 -14.82 -3.17 -12.88
N ARG A 9 -14.31 -2.92 -11.69
CA ARG A 9 -12.99 -2.36 -11.53
C ARG A 9 -12.41 -2.83 -10.20
N LEU A 10 -11.09 -2.89 -10.12
CA LEU A 10 -10.40 -3.25 -8.90
C LEU A 10 -10.52 -2.09 -7.91
N LEU A 11 -11.03 -2.33 -6.71
CA LEU A 11 -11.19 -1.30 -5.71
C LEU A 11 -9.96 -1.14 -4.85
N HIS A 12 -9.50 -2.20 -4.24
CA HIS A 12 -8.34 -2.14 -3.38
C HIS A 12 -7.72 -3.52 -3.16
N THR A 13 -6.47 -3.49 -2.73
CA THR A 13 -5.76 -4.66 -2.24
C THR A 13 -5.51 -4.44 -0.76
N MET A 14 -5.80 -5.43 0.07
CA MET A 14 -5.62 -5.32 1.51
C MET A 14 -4.33 -6.00 1.95
N LEU A 15 -3.59 -5.32 2.80
CA LEU A 15 -2.38 -5.84 3.44
C LEU A 15 -2.53 -5.71 4.95
N ARG A 16 -2.14 -6.74 5.68
CA ARG A 16 -2.07 -6.66 7.13
C ARG A 16 -0.71 -6.14 7.54
N VAL A 17 -0.69 -5.22 8.50
CA VAL A 17 0.56 -4.59 8.95
C VAL A 17 0.64 -4.67 10.46
N ARG A 18 1.86 -4.88 10.97
CA ARG A 18 2.09 -4.96 12.43
C ARG A 18 2.13 -3.59 13.06
N ASN A 19 2.73 -2.64 12.38
CA ASN A 19 2.93 -1.28 12.87
C ASN A 19 2.34 -0.31 11.86
N LEU A 20 1.14 0.17 12.15
CA LEU A 20 0.43 1.04 11.22
C LEU A 20 1.17 2.36 11.00
N ASP A 21 1.73 2.96 12.06
CA ASP A 21 2.44 4.22 11.92
C ASP A 21 3.64 4.09 10.99
N ALA A 22 4.42 3.02 11.14
CA ALA A 22 5.56 2.76 10.26
C ALA A 22 5.11 2.53 8.82
N SER A 23 4.02 1.81 8.63
CA SER A 23 3.48 1.57 7.28
C SER A 23 2.95 2.85 6.65
N LEU A 24 2.25 3.68 7.42
CA LEU A 24 1.78 4.96 6.92
C LEU A 24 2.94 5.87 6.55
N ASP A 25 3.98 5.91 7.36
CA ASP A 25 5.17 6.69 7.03
C ASP A 25 5.76 6.23 5.70
N PHE A 26 5.86 4.92 5.51
CA PHE A 26 6.43 4.37 4.28
C PHE A 26 5.58 4.73 3.05
N TYR A 27 4.28 4.43 3.09
CA TYR A 27 3.43 4.65 1.94
C TYR A 27 3.19 6.14 1.65
N THR A 28 3.09 6.98 2.67
CA THR A 28 2.82 8.40 2.46
C THR A 28 4.09 9.22 2.32
N ASN A 29 4.99 9.15 3.28
CA ASN A 29 6.18 10.02 3.26
C ASN A 29 7.26 9.55 2.29
N LYS A 30 7.41 8.26 2.12
CA LYS A 30 8.44 7.73 1.21
C LYS A 30 7.92 7.52 -0.20
N LEU A 31 6.74 6.91 -0.35
CA LEU A 31 6.17 6.61 -1.65
C LEU A 31 5.22 7.70 -2.18
N GLY A 32 4.92 8.70 -1.36
CA GLY A 32 4.12 9.84 -1.81
C GLY A 32 2.63 9.60 -1.95
N MET A 33 2.11 8.51 -1.40
CA MET A 33 0.67 8.28 -1.40
C MET A 33 -0.02 9.23 -0.43
N LYS A 34 -1.31 9.40 -0.61
CA LYS A 34 -2.15 10.19 0.30
C LYS A 34 -2.86 9.24 1.25
N LEU A 35 -3.00 9.65 2.50
CA LEU A 35 -3.87 8.94 3.42
C LEU A 35 -5.30 9.39 3.12
N LEU A 36 -6.09 8.50 2.55
CA LEU A 36 -7.44 8.84 2.07
C LEU A 36 -8.47 8.79 3.20
N ARG A 37 -8.36 7.80 4.07
CA ARG A 37 -9.21 7.70 5.24
C ARG A 37 -8.61 6.70 6.22
N LYS A 38 -8.93 6.87 7.49
CA LYS A 38 -8.46 6.00 8.56
C LYS A 38 -9.56 5.90 9.60
N ASN A 39 -9.94 4.70 9.97
CA ASN A 39 -11.03 4.46 10.93
C ASN A 39 -10.68 3.34 11.90
N ASP A 40 -11.04 3.56 13.16
CA ASP A 40 -10.90 2.53 14.20
C ASP A 40 -12.21 1.77 14.32
N TYR A 41 -12.10 0.47 14.56
CA TYR A 41 -13.25 -0.41 14.76
C TYR A 41 -13.07 -1.14 16.09
N PRO A 42 -13.44 -0.48 17.21
CA PRO A 42 -13.17 -1.05 18.56
C PRO A 42 -13.80 -2.42 18.80
N SER A 43 -15.00 -2.66 18.27
CA SER A 43 -15.67 -3.95 18.48
C SER A 43 -14.90 -5.10 17.84
N GLY A 44 -14.17 -4.84 16.78
CA GLY A 44 -13.33 -5.85 16.10
C GLY A 44 -11.87 -5.73 16.47
N GLU A 45 -11.51 -4.71 17.24
CA GLU A 45 -10.14 -4.42 17.66
C GLU A 45 -9.18 -4.31 16.50
N PHE A 46 -9.56 -3.51 15.50
CA PHE A 46 -8.68 -3.24 14.36
C PHE A 46 -8.87 -1.82 13.84
N THR A 47 -7.89 -1.37 13.09
CA THR A 47 -7.89 -0.07 12.41
C THR A 47 -7.65 -0.29 10.92
N LEU A 48 -8.39 0.41 10.09
CA LEU A 48 -8.19 0.41 8.64
C LEU A 48 -7.67 1.77 8.20
N ALA A 49 -6.70 1.76 7.27
CA ALA A 49 -6.22 2.97 6.64
C ALA A 49 -6.12 2.72 5.14
N PHE A 50 -6.65 3.64 4.34
CA PHE A 50 -6.59 3.55 2.88
C PHE A 50 -5.62 4.58 2.36
N VAL A 51 -4.66 4.14 1.55
CA VAL A 51 -3.64 4.99 0.95
C VAL A 51 -3.61 4.79 -0.56
N GLY A 52 -3.28 5.86 -1.30
CA GLY A 52 -3.23 5.79 -2.75
C GLY A 52 -2.79 7.11 -3.34
N TYR A 53 -2.65 7.13 -4.67
CA TYR A 53 -2.25 8.34 -5.38
C TYR A 53 -3.45 9.19 -5.82
N GLY A 54 -4.63 8.57 -5.91
CA GLY A 54 -5.87 9.25 -6.24
C GLY A 54 -6.98 8.79 -5.31
N ASP A 55 -8.21 9.23 -5.56
CA ASP A 55 -9.32 8.87 -4.69
C ASP A 55 -9.87 7.47 -4.99
N GLU A 56 -10.59 6.92 -4.01
CA GLU A 56 -11.13 5.56 -4.10
C GLU A 56 -12.20 5.39 -5.17
N GLU A 57 -12.81 6.45 -5.61
CA GLU A 57 -13.87 6.38 -6.60
C GLU A 57 -13.32 6.17 -8.01
N SER A 58 -12.11 6.61 -8.25
CA SER A 58 -11.52 6.56 -9.59
C SER A 58 -10.31 5.63 -9.73
N GLU A 59 -9.64 5.30 -8.63
CA GLU A 59 -8.40 4.52 -8.68
C GLU A 59 -8.39 3.40 -7.66
N ALA A 60 -7.69 2.32 -7.98
CA ALA A 60 -7.43 1.26 -7.02
C ALA A 60 -6.46 1.79 -5.97
N VAL A 61 -6.70 1.42 -4.72
CA VAL A 61 -5.91 1.90 -3.58
C VAL A 61 -5.46 0.72 -2.74
N VAL A 62 -4.64 0.99 -1.72
CA VAL A 62 -4.17 -0.04 -0.80
C VAL A 62 -4.88 0.15 0.53
N GLU A 63 -5.45 -0.94 1.05
CA GLU A 63 -6.07 -0.96 2.37
C GLU A 63 -5.10 -1.58 3.34
N LEU A 64 -4.67 -0.82 4.35
CA LEU A 64 -3.81 -1.32 5.40
C LEU A 64 -4.69 -1.69 6.60
N THR A 65 -4.60 -2.94 7.03
CA THR A 65 -5.34 -3.42 8.19
C THR A 65 -4.37 -3.66 9.33
N HIS A 66 -4.60 -2.97 10.45
CA HIS A 66 -3.83 -3.18 11.66
C HIS A 66 -4.73 -3.82 12.71
N ASN A 67 -4.53 -5.09 12.99
CA ASN A 67 -5.20 -5.75 14.10
C ASN A 67 -4.47 -5.35 15.38
N TRP A 68 -5.23 -4.87 16.36
CA TRP A 68 -4.63 -4.37 17.60
C TRP A 68 -3.89 -5.49 18.33
N GLY A 69 -2.90 -5.09 19.11
CA GLY A 69 -2.04 -6.04 19.82
C GLY A 69 -0.76 -6.31 19.05
N ASP A 70 0.00 -7.28 19.52
CA ASP A 70 1.28 -7.65 18.93
C ASP A 70 1.07 -8.87 18.04
N ASN A 71 0.90 -8.63 16.75
CA ASN A 71 0.64 -9.68 15.77
C ASN A 71 1.82 -9.86 14.84
N GLU A 72 2.10 -11.11 14.50
CA GLU A 72 3.11 -11.43 13.51
C GLU A 72 2.42 -12.08 12.31
N TYR A 73 2.92 -11.80 11.12
CA TYR A 73 2.35 -12.33 9.89
C TYR A 73 3.43 -13.00 9.06
N GLU A 74 3.09 -14.14 8.49
CA GLU A 74 3.97 -14.83 7.55
C GLU A 74 3.51 -14.51 6.13
N LEU A 75 4.45 -14.11 5.28
CA LEU A 75 4.14 -13.84 3.88
C LEU A 75 3.93 -15.14 3.10
N GLY A 76 4.58 -16.21 3.52
CA GLY A 76 4.51 -17.49 2.84
C GLY A 76 5.19 -17.43 1.48
N THR A 77 4.79 -18.32 0.60
CA THR A 77 5.38 -18.43 -0.73
C THR A 77 4.46 -17.95 -1.83
N ALA A 78 3.24 -17.51 -1.49
CA ALA A 78 2.25 -17.09 -2.48
C ALA A 78 2.19 -15.58 -2.67
N TYR A 79 2.67 -14.81 -1.69
CA TYR A 79 2.67 -13.36 -1.80
C TYR A 79 3.75 -12.93 -2.79
N GLY A 80 3.39 -12.08 -3.74
CA GLY A 80 4.34 -11.52 -4.69
C GLY A 80 4.72 -10.10 -4.31
N HIS A 81 4.23 -9.13 -5.09
CA HIS A 81 4.59 -7.73 -4.88
C HIS A 81 3.49 -6.81 -5.41
N LEU A 82 3.58 -5.55 -5.04
CA LEU A 82 2.82 -4.48 -5.66
C LEU A 82 3.76 -3.72 -6.59
N ALA A 83 3.26 -3.32 -7.73
CA ALA A 83 4.06 -2.55 -8.70
C ALA A 83 3.54 -1.12 -8.75
N ILE A 84 4.45 -0.17 -8.75
CA ILE A 84 4.13 1.25 -8.80
C ILE A 84 4.90 1.85 -9.97
N ALA A 85 4.18 2.49 -10.88
CA ALA A 85 4.81 3.19 -11.99
C ALA A 85 5.33 4.54 -11.52
N VAL A 86 6.55 4.88 -11.91
CA VAL A 86 7.15 6.16 -11.56
C VAL A 86 7.73 6.80 -12.83
N PRO A 87 7.83 8.14 -12.89
CA PRO A 87 8.35 8.80 -14.09
C PRO A 87 9.82 8.48 -14.39
N ASP A 88 10.64 8.37 -13.36
CA ASP A 88 12.09 8.13 -13.52
C ASP A 88 12.53 7.18 -12.41
N ILE A 89 12.68 5.90 -12.77
CA ILE A 89 13.00 4.86 -11.79
C ILE A 89 14.38 5.07 -11.15
N TYR A 90 15.33 5.61 -11.90
CA TYR A 90 16.68 5.85 -11.38
C TYR A 90 16.66 6.93 -10.28
N LYS A 91 16.00 8.05 -10.57
CA LYS A 91 15.87 9.13 -9.61
C LYS A 91 15.07 8.68 -8.38
N THR A 92 13.98 7.96 -8.60
CA THR A 92 13.14 7.47 -7.50
C THR A 92 13.93 6.54 -6.60
N CYS A 93 14.69 5.61 -7.15
CA CYS A 93 15.49 4.68 -6.35
C CYS A 93 16.57 5.43 -5.57
N ASP A 94 17.21 6.41 -6.18
CA ASP A 94 18.23 7.22 -5.48
C ASP A 94 17.62 7.97 -4.32
N GLU A 95 16.47 8.58 -4.52
CA GLU A 95 15.78 9.33 -3.46
C GLU A 95 15.32 8.44 -2.33
N LEU A 96 14.78 7.25 -2.65
CA LEU A 96 14.35 6.30 -1.63
C LEU A 96 15.55 5.76 -0.84
N ALA A 97 16.63 5.43 -1.52
CA ALA A 97 17.84 4.96 -0.84
C ALA A 97 18.38 6.01 0.11
N ALA A 98 18.35 7.30 -0.31
CA ALA A 98 18.79 8.41 0.53
C ALA A 98 17.93 8.56 1.79
N GLN A 99 16.69 8.09 1.75
CA GLN A 99 15.79 8.10 2.89
C GLN A 99 15.85 6.82 3.72
N GLY A 100 16.80 5.94 3.41
CA GLY A 100 16.98 4.70 4.17
C GLY A 100 16.12 3.54 3.73
N VAL A 101 15.42 3.66 2.60
CA VAL A 101 14.63 2.55 2.07
C VAL A 101 15.56 1.53 1.42
N ARG A 102 15.36 0.27 1.75
CA ARG A 102 16.19 -0.81 1.21
C ARG A 102 15.83 -1.07 -0.25
N ILE A 103 16.83 -1.05 -1.12
CA ILE A 103 16.69 -1.38 -2.53
C ILE A 103 17.54 -2.63 -2.79
N PRO A 104 16.94 -3.84 -2.75
CA PRO A 104 17.72 -5.08 -2.88
C PRO A 104 18.44 -5.22 -4.22
N ARG A 105 17.86 -4.67 -5.29
CA ARG A 105 18.50 -4.67 -6.60
C ARG A 105 18.40 -3.30 -7.22
N PRO A 106 19.52 -2.78 -7.77
CA PRO A 106 19.51 -1.47 -8.43
C PRO A 106 18.57 -1.46 -9.64
N ALA A 107 18.05 -0.27 -9.96
CA ALA A 107 17.24 -0.07 -11.13
C ALA A 107 18.05 -0.24 -12.41
N GLY A 108 17.38 -0.60 -13.48
CA GLY A 108 17.98 -0.58 -14.81
C GLY A 108 18.73 -1.83 -15.20
N ARG A 109 18.54 -2.90 -14.48
CA ARG A 109 19.21 -4.16 -14.83
C ARG A 109 18.24 -5.31 -14.82
#